data_f49221a361b91362382053bce630693b
#
_entry.id   f49221a361b91362382053bce630693b
#
_cell.length_a   1.000
_cell.length_b   1.000
_cell.length_c   1.000
_cell.angle_alpha   90.00
_cell.angle_beta   90.00
_cell.angle_gamma   90.00
#
_symmetry.space_group_name_H-M   'P 1'
#
loop_
_entity.id
_entity.type
_entity.pdbx_description
1 polymer ?
#
loop_
_entity_poly.entity_id
_entity_poly.type
_entity_poly.pdbx_seq_one_letter_code
_entity_poly.pdbx_strand_id
1 'polypeptide(L)'
;MAREGQCEDALPTMPLTHEIQDTAMILIARGLRTPDLLLIDGGAGLERALASLWPNVPTQRCTVHKHRNLLAHAPEALHEEVTADYNDMIYAETSAEVMRRRRLFLVKWRLKCRGVADSLEEAGDRLFTFTRLPQSQWRSARTTNAVERLHEEFKRRIKTQTVLPSAETAAMLFWSLLASGQISMRKVDGWQTLAEPPASMHLDLVA
;
A
#
# COMPACT_ATOMS: atom_id res chain seq x y z
N MET A 1 48.81 -4.56 -10.06
CA MET A 1 47.83 -4.49 -11.12
C MET A 1 46.55 -5.11 -10.58
N ALA A 2 45.70 -4.31 -9.98
CA ALA A 2 44.39 -4.71 -9.47
C ALA A 2 43.36 -4.24 -10.50
N ARG A 3 42.51 -5.13 -10.96
CA ARG A 3 41.34 -4.79 -11.81
C ARG A 3 40.15 -4.60 -10.91
N GLU A 4 39.70 -3.37 -10.85
CA GLU A 4 38.40 -2.99 -10.37
C GLU A 4 37.32 -3.59 -11.28
N GLY A 5 36.46 -4.42 -10.72
CA GLY A 5 35.26 -4.93 -11.35
C GLY A 5 34.05 -4.15 -10.77
N GLN A 6 33.66 -3.12 -11.48
CA GLN A 6 32.34 -2.49 -11.29
C GLN A 6 31.26 -3.48 -11.77
N CYS A 7 30.41 -3.91 -10.87
CA CYS A 7 29.09 -4.45 -11.16
C CYS A 7 28.06 -3.48 -10.59
N GLU A 8 27.76 -2.45 -11.38
CA GLU A 8 26.50 -1.70 -11.24
C GLU A 8 25.46 -2.41 -12.08
N ASP A 9 24.79 -3.38 -11.50
CA ASP A 9 23.52 -3.88 -12.03
C ASP A 9 22.41 -2.91 -11.62
N ALA A 10 22.32 -1.79 -12.33
CA ALA A 10 21.16 -0.94 -12.33
C ALA A 10 20.02 -1.69 -13.03
N LEU A 11 19.13 -2.30 -12.25
CA LEU A 11 17.87 -2.84 -12.72
C LEU A 11 17.08 -1.73 -13.48
N PRO A 12 16.63 -1.98 -14.71
CA PRO A 12 15.89 -1.01 -15.49
C PRO A 12 14.52 -0.73 -14.84
N THR A 13 14.41 0.42 -14.18
CA THR A 13 13.19 0.86 -13.48
C THR A 13 12.09 1.39 -14.42
N MET A 14 12.29 1.39 -15.72
CA MET A 14 11.38 1.99 -16.71
C MET A 14 10.27 1.08 -17.27
N PRO A 15 10.43 -0.24 -17.48
CA PRO A 15 9.38 -1.04 -18.11
C PRO A 15 8.11 -1.18 -17.26
N LEU A 16 8.25 -1.38 -15.97
CA LEU A 16 7.11 -1.64 -15.06
C LEU A 16 6.11 -0.47 -14.99
N THR A 17 6.58 0.76 -15.09
CA THR A 17 5.71 1.95 -15.05
C THR A 17 4.83 2.05 -16.30
N HIS A 18 5.38 1.77 -17.48
CA HIS A 18 4.63 1.75 -18.74
C HIS A 18 3.60 0.62 -18.78
N GLU A 19 3.98 -0.60 -18.40
CA GLU A 19 3.07 -1.74 -18.34
C GLU A 19 1.86 -1.49 -17.43
N ILE A 20 2.07 -0.84 -16.28
CA ILE A 20 1.00 -0.46 -15.36
C ILE A 20 0.09 0.60 -15.99
N GLN A 21 0.67 1.60 -16.65
CA GLN A 21 -0.10 2.65 -17.33
C GLN A 21 -0.93 2.07 -18.46
N ASP A 22 -0.36 1.22 -19.31
CA ASP A 22 -1.05 0.56 -20.42
C ASP A 22 -2.21 -0.30 -19.91
N THR A 23 -1.98 -1.09 -18.88
CA THR A 23 -3.03 -1.91 -18.24
C THR A 23 -4.15 -1.04 -17.70
N ALA A 24 -3.84 0.03 -17.00
CA ALA A 24 -4.84 0.94 -16.45
C ALA A 24 -5.62 1.67 -17.56
N MET A 25 -4.96 2.08 -18.66
CA MET A 25 -5.63 2.67 -19.82
C MET A 25 -6.60 1.69 -20.51
N ILE A 26 -6.21 0.42 -20.64
CA ILE A 26 -7.11 -0.65 -21.14
C ILE A 26 -8.34 -0.79 -20.24
N LEU A 27 -8.16 -0.80 -18.92
CA LEU A 27 -9.25 -0.89 -17.97
C LEU A 27 -10.19 0.33 -18.04
N ILE A 28 -9.64 1.53 -18.18
CA ILE A 28 -10.40 2.77 -18.36
C ILE A 28 -11.22 2.70 -19.67
N ALA A 29 -10.60 2.27 -20.77
CA ALA A 29 -11.29 2.10 -22.05
C ALA A 29 -12.43 1.06 -21.98
N ARG A 30 -12.35 0.10 -21.06
CA ARG A 30 -13.37 -0.91 -20.77
C ARG A 30 -14.41 -0.46 -19.72
N GLY A 31 -14.37 0.80 -19.29
CA GLY A 31 -15.36 1.39 -18.39
C GLY A 31 -14.97 1.43 -16.91
N LEU A 32 -13.69 1.24 -16.58
CA LEU A 32 -13.23 1.49 -15.22
C LEU A 32 -13.41 2.98 -14.89
N ARG A 33 -14.23 3.27 -13.89
CA ARG A 33 -14.41 4.63 -13.38
C ARG A 33 -13.22 5.07 -12.55
N THR A 34 -13.02 6.37 -12.41
CA THR A 34 -12.03 6.94 -11.49
C THR A 34 -12.25 6.37 -10.08
N PRO A 35 -11.23 5.78 -9.45
CA PRO A 35 -11.36 5.27 -8.10
C PRO A 35 -11.48 6.40 -7.07
N ASP A 36 -12.16 6.14 -5.97
CA ASP A 36 -12.29 7.09 -4.85
C ASP A 36 -11.05 7.08 -3.93
N LEU A 37 -10.29 5.99 -3.94
CA LEU A 37 -9.07 5.80 -3.16
C LEU A 37 -8.13 4.82 -3.88
N LEU A 38 -6.84 5.14 -3.87
CA LEU A 38 -5.77 4.23 -4.29
C LEU A 38 -5.06 3.68 -3.05
N LEU A 39 -4.99 2.36 -2.92
CA LEU A 39 -4.25 1.69 -1.86
C LEU A 39 -3.05 0.96 -2.45
N ILE A 40 -1.85 1.38 -2.07
CA ILE A 40 -0.59 0.90 -2.65
C ILE A 40 0.39 0.42 -1.57
N ASP A 41 1.32 -0.44 -1.96
CA ASP A 41 2.39 -0.93 -1.08
C ASP A 41 3.56 0.06 -0.90
N GLY A 42 3.65 1.07 -1.75
CA GLY A 42 4.71 2.09 -1.72
C GLY A 42 5.80 1.87 -2.78
N GLY A 43 5.55 1.02 -3.77
CA GLY A 43 6.43 0.88 -4.94
C GLY A 43 6.46 2.15 -5.78
N ALA A 44 7.63 2.79 -5.90
CA ALA A 44 7.76 4.11 -6.56
C ALA A 44 7.31 4.11 -8.04
N GLY A 45 7.47 2.98 -8.75
CA GLY A 45 7.00 2.83 -10.15
C GLY A 45 5.48 2.86 -10.25
N LEU A 46 4.80 2.07 -9.41
CA LEU A 46 3.34 2.03 -9.32
C LEU A 46 2.79 3.41 -8.92
N GLU A 47 3.40 4.04 -7.94
CA GLU A 47 2.97 5.34 -7.44
C GLU A 47 3.02 6.42 -8.54
N ARG A 48 4.11 6.47 -9.31
CA ARG A 48 4.25 7.39 -10.45
C ARG A 48 3.23 7.12 -11.55
N ALA A 49 3.01 5.85 -11.90
CA ALA A 49 2.04 5.47 -12.91
C ALA A 49 0.62 5.90 -12.52
N LEU A 50 0.21 5.63 -11.28
CA LEU A 50 -1.12 5.99 -10.78
C LEU A 50 -1.29 7.51 -10.64
N ALA A 51 -0.26 8.23 -10.20
CA ALA A 51 -0.29 9.69 -10.08
C ALA A 51 -0.45 10.38 -11.45
N SER A 52 0.10 9.81 -12.53
CA SER A 52 -0.10 10.34 -13.87
C SER A 52 -1.52 10.12 -14.42
N LEU A 53 -2.16 9.01 -14.04
CA LEU A 53 -3.51 8.67 -14.49
C LEU A 53 -4.60 9.36 -13.66
N TRP A 54 -4.40 9.42 -12.35
CA TRP A 54 -5.37 9.95 -11.40
C TRP A 54 -4.70 10.89 -10.37
N PRO A 55 -4.23 12.06 -10.81
CA PRO A 55 -3.45 12.98 -9.94
C PRO A 55 -4.22 13.50 -8.74
N ASN A 56 -5.55 13.53 -8.81
CA ASN A 56 -6.42 14.05 -7.76
C ASN A 56 -7.02 12.96 -6.85
N VAL A 57 -6.74 11.69 -7.13
CA VAL A 57 -7.26 10.60 -6.30
C VAL A 57 -6.40 10.41 -5.06
N PRO A 58 -7.00 10.45 -3.86
CA PRO A 58 -6.24 10.23 -2.63
C PRO A 58 -5.57 8.87 -2.63
N THR A 59 -4.31 8.87 -2.23
CA THR A 59 -3.50 7.65 -2.15
C THR A 59 -3.24 7.29 -0.70
N GLN A 60 -3.48 6.04 -0.34
CA GLN A 60 -3.10 5.43 0.94
C GLN A 60 -1.93 4.48 0.72
N ARG A 61 -0.85 4.65 1.47
CA ARG A 61 0.24 3.67 1.54
C ARG A 61 -0.09 2.57 2.55
N CYS A 62 0.17 1.33 2.19
CA CYS A 62 -0.07 0.17 3.05
C CYS A 62 0.70 0.28 4.38
N THR A 63 -0.03 0.28 5.49
CA THR A 63 0.57 0.41 6.82
C THR A 63 1.42 -0.81 7.20
N VAL A 64 1.07 -2.01 6.72
CA VAL A 64 1.84 -3.24 6.98
C VAL A 64 3.20 -3.20 6.27
N HIS A 65 3.22 -2.82 5.00
CA HIS A 65 4.48 -2.68 4.25
C HIS A 65 5.35 -1.58 4.86
N LYS A 66 4.76 -0.46 5.29
CA LYS A 66 5.50 0.60 5.96
C LYS A 66 6.09 0.16 7.30
N HIS A 67 5.35 -0.61 8.08
CA HIS A 67 5.88 -1.19 9.32
C HIS A 67 7.13 -2.06 9.05
N ARG A 68 7.06 -2.98 8.09
CA ARG A 68 8.22 -3.80 7.70
C ARG A 68 9.42 -2.94 7.27
N ASN A 69 9.14 -1.87 6.54
CA ASN A 69 10.17 -0.92 6.12
C ASN A 69 10.81 -0.19 7.32
N LEU A 70 10.03 0.25 8.31
CA LEU A 70 10.56 0.85 9.54
C LEU A 70 11.51 -0.11 10.29
N LEU A 71 11.11 -1.38 10.42
CA LEU A 71 11.95 -2.40 11.06
C LEU A 71 13.28 -2.61 10.30
N ALA A 72 13.26 -2.55 8.97
CA ALA A 72 14.49 -2.64 8.17
C ALA A 72 15.48 -1.48 8.42
N HIS A 73 15.02 -0.35 8.94
CA HIS A 73 15.84 0.79 9.33
C HIS A 73 16.24 0.79 10.81
N ALA A 74 15.80 -0.19 11.59
CA ALA A 74 16.07 -0.28 13.01
C ALA A 74 16.96 -1.50 13.34
N PRO A 75 17.90 -1.39 14.29
CA PRO A 75 18.52 -2.56 14.89
C PRO A 75 17.49 -3.51 15.48
N GLU A 76 17.76 -4.82 15.45
CA GLU A 76 16.84 -5.86 15.92
C GLU A 76 16.38 -5.65 17.38
N ALA A 77 17.30 -5.20 18.23
CA ALA A 77 16.99 -4.87 19.63
C ALA A 77 15.90 -3.78 19.82
N LEU A 78 15.62 -3.00 18.77
CA LEU A 78 14.59 -1.95 18.82
C LEU A 78 13.27 -2.36 18.13
N HIS A 79 13.20 -3.53 17.48
CA HIS A 79 12.05 -3.95 16.69
C HIS A 79 10.76 -4.03 17.51
N GLU A 80 10.83 -4.55 18.72
CA GLU A 80 9.66 -4.65 19.61
C GLU A 80 9.12 -3.26 19.95
N GLU A 81 10.01 -2.34 20.29
CA GLU A 81 9.63 -0.97 20.67
C GLU A 81 9.10 -0.17 19.46
N VAL A 82 9.74 -0.29 18.27
CA VAL A 82 9.21 0.31 17.03
C VAL A 82 7.82 -0.23 16.75
N THR A 83 7.63 -1.54 16.87
CA THR A 83 6.35 -2.20 16.62
C THR A 83 5.27 -1.71 17.57
N ALA A 84 5.58 -1.61 18.87
CA ALA A 84 4.64 -1.12 19.87
C ALA A 84 4.21 0.32 19.59
N ASP A 85 5.16 1.23 19.40
CA ASP A 85 4.89 2.64 19.12
C ASP A 85 4.13 2.83 17.80
N TYR A 86 4.50 2.06 16.76
CA TYR A 86 3.85 2.11 15.46
C TYR A 86 2.40 1.62 15.53
N ASN A 87 2.17 0.48 16.19
CA ASN A 87 0.83 -0.06 16.37
C ASN A 87 -0.04 0.88 17.21
N ASP A 88 0.50 1.44 18.26
CA ASP A 88 -0.18 2.43 19.10
C ASP A 88 -0.67 3.61 18.23
N MET A 89 0.15 4.11 17.34
CA MET A 89 -0.19 5.19 16.40
C MET A 89 -1.26 4.78 15.38
N ILE A 90 -1.04 3.66 14.66
CA ILE A 90 -1.89 3.26 13.52
C ILE A 90 -3.26 2.74 13.97
N TYR A 91 -3.34 2.17 15.17
CA TYR A 91 -4.58 1.59 15.70
C TYR A 91 -5.31 2.52 16.70
N ALA A 92 -4.89 3.79 16.79
CA ALA A 92 -5.62 4.78 17.56
C ALA A 92 -7.05 4.98 17.04
N GLU A 93 -7.98 5.28 17.95
CA GLU A 93 -9.41 5.29 17.65
C GLU A 93 -9.90 6.51 16.87
N THR A 94 -9.16 7.63 16.92
CA THR A 94 -9.56 8.87 16.25
C THR A 94 -8.44 9.43 15.39
N SER A 95 -8.80 10.16 14.33
CA SER A 95 -7.83 10.86 13.46
C SER A 95 -6.93 11.81 14.26
N ALA A 96 -7.49 12.55 15.20
CA ALA A 96 -6.73 13.46 16.06
C ALA A 96 -5.69 12.71 16.90
N GLU A 97 -6.06 11.55 17.45
CA GLU A 97 -5.15 10.73 18.24
C GLU A 97 -4.05 10.09 17.37
N VAL A 98 -4.38 9.60 16.17
CA VAL A 98 -3.40 9.13 15.20
C VAL A 98 -2.36 10.22 14.93
N MET A 99 -2.77 11.46 14.65
CA MET A 99 -1.87 12.56 14.38
C MET A 99 -1.06 13.01 15.59
N ARG A 100 -1.66 12.96 16.80
CA ARG A 100 -0.94 13.21 18.05
C ARG A 100 0.18 12.19 18.25
N ARG A 101 -0.12 10.90 18.10
CA ARG A 101 0.85 9.81 18.27
C ARG A 101 1.91 9.81 17.18
N ARG A 102 1.57 10.20 15.95
CA ARG A 102 2.56 10.44 14.88
C ARG A 102 3.63 11.45 15.31
N ARG A 103 3.21 12.58 15.88
CA ARG A 103 4.16 13.59 16.38
C ARG A 103 5.07 13.02 17.47
N LEU A 104 4.50 12.31 18.43
CA LEU A 104 5.28 11.67 19.52
C LEU A 104 6.26 10.63 18.98
N PHE A 105 5.82 9.80 18.05
CA PHE A 105 6.66 8.83 17.37
C PHE A 105 7.87 9.51 16.71
N LEU A 106 7.65 10.55 15.92
CA LEU A 106 8.71 11.27 15.24
C LEU A 106 9.69 11.93 16.22
N VAL A 107 9.20 12.57 17.28
CA VAL A 107 10.06 13.17 18.32
C VAL A 107 10.95 12.12 18.97
N LYS A 108 10.37 11.00 19.38
CA LYS A 108 11.10 9.90 20.03
C LYS A 108 12.15 9.30 19.09
N TRP A 109 11.75 8.93 17.87
CA TRP A 109 12.59 8.17 16.98
C TRP A 109 13.66 9.01 16.27
N ARG A 110 13.47 10.31 16.10
CA ARG A 110 14.55 11.22 15.66
C ARG A 110 15.74 11.21 16.59
N LEU A 111 15.52 11.03 17.89
CA LEU A 111 16.57 10.96 18.91
C LEU A 111 17.16 9.56 19.05
N LYS A 112 16.33 8.53 18.96
CA LYS A 112 16.73 7.15 19.26
C LYS A 112 17.24 6.37 18.05
N CYS A 113 16.59 6.51 16.90
CA CYS A 113 16.99 5.89 15.63
C CYS A 113 16.47 6.73 14.46
N ARG A 114 17.30 7.63 13.96
CA ARG A 114 16.91 8.60 12.93
C ARG A 114 16.36 7.94 11.66
N GLY A 115 16.93 6.80 11.23
CA GLY A 115 16.46 6.06 10.06
C GLY A 115 14.99 5.63 10.13
N VAL A 116 14.50 5.31 11.34
CA VAL A 116 13.08 4.99 11.57
C VAL A 116 12.22 6.24 11.39
N ALA A 117 12.64 7.38 11.94
CA ALA A 117 11.91 8.63 11.80
C ALA A 117 11.87 9.11 10.34
N ASP A 118 13.04 9.14 9.68
CA ASP A 118 13.16 9.55 8.26
C ASP A 118 12.30 8.66 7.35
N SER A 119 12.27 7.35 7.62
CA SER A 119 11.42 6.41 6.89
C SER A 119 9.93 6.68 7.10
N LEU A 120 9.49 7.05 8.31
CA LEU A 120 8.08 7.43 8.53
C LEU A 120 7.74 8.74 7.84
N GLU A 121 8.62 9.73 7.89
CA GLU A 121 8.46 11.03 7.25
C GLU A 121 8.36 10.92 5.72
N GLU A 122 9.16 10.03 5.11
CA GLU A 122 9.10 9.74 3.67
C GLU A 122 7.69 9.29 3.23
N ALA A 123 6.99 8.51 4.03
CA ALA A 123 5.63 8.10 3.72
C ALA A 123 4.64 9.27 3.72
N GLY A 124 4.92 10.31 4.51
CA GLY A 124 4.13 11.52 4.59
C GLY A 124 2.69 11.29 5.03
N ASP A 125 1.79 12.15 4.58
CA ASP A 125 0.36 12.08 4.91
C ASP A 125 -0.36 10.93 4.22
N ARG A 126 0.23 10.39 3.15
CA ARG A 126 -0.32 9.25 2.41
C ARG A 126 -0.42 7.97 3.25
N LEU A 127 0.34 7.86 4.34
CA LEU A 127 0.20 6.75 5.28
C LEU A 127 -1.08 6.85 6.13
N PHE A 128 -1.65 8.03 6.23
CA PHE A 128 -2.77 8.36 7.12
C PHE A 128 -4.05 8.76 6.36
N THR A 129 -4.08 8.58 5.04
CA THR A 129 -5.25 8.91 4.20
C THR A 129 -6.50 8.16 4.66
N PHE A 130 -6.36 6.94 5.18
CA PHE A 130 -7.47 6.15 5.72
C PHE A 130 -8.26 6.89 6.80
N THR A 131 -7.66 7.82 7.53
CA THR A 131 -8.34 8.58 8.59
C THR A 131 -9.39 9.57 8.07
N ARG A 132 -9.40 9.82 6.74
CA ARG A 132 -10.42 10.63 6.05
C ARG A 132 -11.71 9.86 5.79
N LEU A 133 -11.66 8.54 5.87
CA LEU A 133 -12.80 7.66 5.63
C LEU A 133 -13.59 7.45 6.92
N PRO A 134 -14.86 7.01 6.83
CA PRO A 134 -15.59 6.52 8.00
C PRO A 134 -14.78 5.48 8.76
N GLN A 135 -14.78 5.55 10.08
CA GLN A 135 -13.96 4.68 10.94
C GLN A 135 -14.22 3.18 10.69
N SER A 136 -15.46 2.82 10.31
CA SER A 136 -15.84 1.47 9.94
C SER A 136 -15.03 0.89 8.76
N GLN A 137 -14.47 1.75 7.89
CA GLN A 137 -13.67 1.38 6.73
C GLN A 137 -12.17 1.30 7.02
N TRP A 138 -11.68 1.88 8.11
CA TRP A 138 -10.24 2.05 8.39
C TRP A 138 -9.46 0.75 8.29
N ARG A 139 -10.03 -0.34 8.79
CA ARG A 139 -9.36 -1.65 8.81
C ARG A 139 -9.04 -2.16 7.39
N SER A 140 -9.97 -2.01 6.46
CA SER A 140 -9.77 -2.42 5.06
C SER A 140 -8.96 -1.39 4.27
N ALA A 141 -9.15 -0.09 4.55
CA ALA A 141 -8.54 0.99 3.77
C ALA A 141 -7.04 1.20 4.05
N ARG A 142 -6.50 0.69 5.15
CA ARG A 142 -5.09 0.92 5.51
C ARG A 142 -4.11 -0.15 5.07
N THR A 143 -4.56 -1.29 4.52
CA THR A 143 -3.68 -2.41 4.17
C THR A 143 -4.03 -3.04 2.83
N THR A 144 -3.03 -3.54 2.10
CA THR A 144 -3.18 -4.32 0.87
C THR A 144 -3.50 -5.80 1.11
N ASN A 145 -3.76 -6.20 2.36
CA ASN A 145 -3.97 -7.60 2.75
C ASN A 145 -5.09 -8.31 1.96
N ALA A 146 -6.10 -7.57 1.49
CA ALA A 146 -7.19 -8.17 0.70
C ALA A 146 -6.68 -8.70 -0.64
N VAL A 147 -5.83 -7.93 -1.34
CA VAL A 147 -5.22 -8.33 -2.62
C VAL A 147 -4.17 -9.42 -2.40
N GLU A 148 -3.36 -9.31 -1.34
CA GLU A 148 -2.38 -10.35 -0.99
C GLU A 148 -3.05 -11.69 -0.74
N ARG A 149 -4.13 -11.70 0.04
CA ARG A 149 -4.93 -12.91 0.29
C ARG A 149 -5.54 -13.48 -0.98
N LEU A 150 -6.01 -12.63 -1.88
CA LEU A 150 -6.54 -13.05 -3.18
C LEU A 150 -5.46 -13.75 -4.01
N HIS A 151 -4.24 -13.21 -4.05
CA HIS A 151 -3.10 -13.83 -4.71
C HIS A 151 -2.72 -15.17 -4.09
N GLU A 152 -2.72 -15.29 -2.76
CA GLU A 152 -2.44 -16.54 -2.07
C GLU A 152 -3.50 -17.62 -2.39
N GLU A 153 -4.79 -17.24 -2.44
CA GLU A 153 -5.87 -18.14 -2.83
C GLU A 153 -5.70 -18.61 -4.28
N PHE A 154 -5.28 -17.71 -5.19
CA PHE A 154 -4.98 -18.08 -6.57
C PHE A 154 -3.78 -19.04 -6.66
N LYS A 155 -2.65 -18.70 -6.03
CA LYS A 155 -1.46 -19.54 -5.98
C LYS A 155 -1.77 -20.94 -5.45
N ARG A 156 -2.58 -21.03 -4.40
CA ARG A 156 -2.97 -22.30 -3.80
C ARG A 156 -3.70 -23.21 -4.79
N ARG A 157 -4.56 -22.66 -5.67
CA ARG A 157 -5.34 -23.43 -6.65
C ARG A 157 -4.53 -23.83 -7.87
N ILE A 158 -3.52 -23.07 -8.22
CA ILE A 158 -2.65 -23.39 -9.36
C ILE A 158 -1.38 -24.16 -8.96
N LYS A 159 -1.21 -24.48 -7.68
CA LYS A 159 0.00 -25.12 -7.13
C LYS A 159 0.37 -26.45 -7.83
N THR A 160 -0.63 -27.16 -8.36
CA THR A 160 -0.42 -28.41 -9.11
C THR A 160 0.04 -28.18 -10.56
N GLN A 161 -0.05 -26.95 -11.05
CA GLN A 161 0.44 -26.56 -12.38
C GLN A 161 1.83 -25.98 -12.24
N THR A 162 2.82 -26.65 -12.77
CA THR A 162 4.24 -26.24 -12.68
C THR A 162 4.52 -24.98 -13.49
N VAL A 163 3.86 -24.83 -14.65
CA VAL A 163 4.01 -23.65 -15.54
C VAL A 163 2.66 -23.34 -16.16
N LEU A 164 2.26 -22.08 -16.14
CA LEU A 164 1.14 -21.57 -16.93
C LEU A 164 1.65 -21.26 -18.35
N PRO A 165 0.93 -21.67 -19.42
CA PRO A 165 1.40 -21.53 -20.81
C PRO A 165 1.64 -20.10 -21.25
N SER A 166 0.86 -19.13 -20.72
CA SER A 166 0.97 -17.70 -21.02
C SER A 166 0.36 -16.84 -19.93
N ALA A 167 0.69 -15.54 -19.95
CA ALA A 167 0.07 -14.53 -19.06
C ALA A 167 -1.46 -14.45 -19.28
N GLU A 168 -1.94 -14.60 -20.51
CA GLU A 168 -3.36 -14.62 -20.84
C GLU A 168 -4.07 -15.82 -20.19
N THR A 169 -3.48 -17.01 -20.24
CA THR A 169 -4.01 -18.21 -19.57
C THR A 169 -4.10 -18.00 -18.08
N ALA A 170 -3.12 -17.33 -17.46
CA ALA A 170 -3.13 -16.99 -16.04
C ALA A 170 -4.31 -16.05 -15.70
N ALA A 171 -4.51 -15.02 -16.51
CA ALA A 171 -5.60 -14.06 -16.33
C ALA A 171 -6.98 -14.72 -16.50
N MET A 172 -7.15 -15.57 -17.53
CA MET A 172 -8.39 -16.31 -17.78
C MET A 172 -8.71 -17.29 -16.65
N LEU A 173 -7.72 -18.03 -16.16
CA LEU A 173 -7.89 -18.95 -15.04
C LEU A 173 -8.27 -18.22 -13.76
N PHE A 174 -7.61 -17.10 -13.48
CA PHE A 174 -7.93 -16.28 -12.33
C PHE A 174 -9.37 -15.75 -12.40
N TRP A 175 -9.77 -15.22 -13.56
CA TRP A 175 -11.14 -14.80 -13.80
C TRP A 175 -12.15 -15.93 -13.62
N SER A 176 -11.87 -17.13 -14.17
CA SER A 176 -12.75 -18.28 -14.06
C SER A 176 -12.94 -18.73 -12.62
N LEU A 177 -11.87 -18.71 -11.80
CA LEU A 177 -11.94 -19.05 -10.38
C LEU A 177 -12.78 -18.05 -9.58
N LEU A 178 -12.75 -16.77 -9.95
CA LEU A 178 -13.61 -15.74 -9.36
C LEU A 178 -15.05 -15.89 -9.83
N ALA A 179 -15.27 -16.03 -11.14
CA ALA A 179 -16.61 -16.11 -11.75
C ALA A 179 -17.39 -17.37 -11.31
N SER A 180 -16.68 -18.49 -11.10
CA SER A 180 -17.28 -19.74 -10.59
C SER A 180 -17.51 -19.74 -9.07
N GLY A 181 -17.07 -18.70 -8.36
CA GLY A 181 -17.15 -18.61 -6.89
C GLY A 181 -16.18 -19.53 -6.12
N GLN A 182 -15.25 -20.21 -6.83
CA GLN A 182 -14.22 -21.01 -6.17
C GLN A 182 -13.24 -20.15 -5.36
N ILE A 183 -13.04 -18.90 -5.80
CA ILE A 183 -12.41 -17.85 -5.01
C ILE A 183 -13.46 -16.78 -4.77
N SER A 184 -13.76 -16.49 -3.50
CA SER A 184 -14.67 -15.41 -3.13
C SER A 184 -13.89 -14.26 -2.50
N MET A 185 -14.19 -13.05 -2.95
CA MET A 185 -13.69 -11.84 -2.31
C MET A 185 -14.54 -11.54 -1.08
N ARG A 186 -13.88 -11.35 0.07
CA ARG A 186 -14.55 -10.86 1.27
C ARG A 186 -14.99 -9.41 1.04
N LYS A 187 -16.18 -9.06 1.53
CA LYS A 187 -16.60 -7.66 1.60
C LYS A 187 -15.60 -6.85 2.42
N VAL A 188 -15.33 -5.62 1.98
CA VAL A 188 -14.50 -4.68 2.75
C VAL A 188 -15.20 -4.29 4.04
N ASP A 189 -14.44 -4.07 5.11
CA ASP A 189 -15.02 -3.58 6.36
C ASP A 189 -15.64 -2.19 6.10
N GLY A 190 -16.81 -1.92 6.67
CA GLY A 190 -17.54 -0.69 6.44
C GLY A 190 -18.17 -0.56 5.03
N TRP A 191 -18.34 -1.65 4.30
CA TRP A 191 -18.90 -1.62 2.93
C TRP A 191 -20.26 -0.90 2.83
N GLN A 192 -21.02 -0.83 3.92
CA GLN A 192 -22.31 -0.12 3.98
C GLN A 192 -22.15 1.40 3.89
N THR A 193 -20.99 1.92 4.28
CA THR A 193 -20.67 3.36 4.26
C THR A 193 -19.84 3.77 3.05
N LEU A 194 -19.65 2.91 2.05
CA LEU A 194 -18.84 3.22 0.85
C LEU A 194 -19.44 4.36 -0.01
N ALA A 195 -20.73 4.63 0.13
CA ALA A 195 -21.38 5.75 -0.56
C ALA A 195 -21.18 7.10 0.16
N GLU A 196 -20.68 7.10 1.38
CA GLU A 196 -20.41 8.32 2.14
C GLU A 196 -19.12 8.97 1.61
N PRO A 197 -19.15 10.28 1.29
CA PRO A 197 -17.95 10.97 0.84
C PRO A 197 -16.91 11.01 1.96
N PRO A 198 -15.61 10.95 1.63
CA PRO A 198 -14.55 11.14 2.60
C PRO A 198 -14.66 12.51 3.27
N ALA A 199 -14.39 12.59 4.57
CA ALA A 199 -14.33 13.84 5.28
C ALA A 199 -13.26 14.76 4.66
N SER A 200 -13.62 16.01 4.36
CA SER A 200 -12.65 17.02 3.95
C SER A 200 -11.73 17.31 5.13
N MET A 201 -10.46 16.92 5.02
CA MET A 201 -9.47 17.38 5.97
C MET A 201 -9.08 18.82 5.61
N HIS A 202 -9.57 19.78 6.34
CA HIS A 202 -8.82 21.01 6.55
C HIS A 202 -7.61 20.61 7.42
N LEU A 203 -6.46 20.45 6.79
CA LEU A 203 -5.19 20.49 7.50
C LEU A 203 -5.05 21.95 7.98
N ASP A 204 -5.42 22.21 9.21
CA ASP A 204 -4.92 23.37 9.91
C ASP A 204 -3.40 23.18 10.04
N LEU A 205 -2.68 23.68 9.05
CA LEU A 205 -1.27 23.97 9.14
C LEU A 205 -1.12 25.13 10.13
N VAL A 206 -1.30 24.87 11.41
CA VAL A 206 -0.88 25.80 12.45
C VAL A 206 0.64 25.68 12.51
N ALA A 207 1.26 26.78 12.13
CA ALA A 207 2.68 27.09 12.11
C ALA A 207 3.39 26.77 13.45
#